data_14d082fb18c0ae63e054d0224d9b0759
#
_entry.id   14d082fb18c0ae63e054d0224d9b0759
#
_cell.length_a   1.000
_cell.length_b   1.000
_cell.length_c   1.000
_cell.angle_alpha   90.00
_cell.angle_beta   90.00
_cell.angle_gamma   90.00
#
_symmetry.space_group_name_H-M   'P 1'
#
loop_
_entity.id
_entity.type
_entity.pdbx_description
1 polymer ?
#
loop_
_entity_poly.entity_id
_entity_poly.type
_entity_poly.pdbx_seq_one_letter_code
_entity_poly.pdbx_strand_id
1 'polypeptide(L)'
;MMTHICAILAVNVGDEGGFAPNVSGAEESLELLTEAIKKAGYEGKVKIALDVASSEFYKDGKYDLDFKNPNSDPSKWITGKELADLYLGYIKNYPIVSIEDPFDQDDWDAWTHFTKESGIQIVGDDLTVTNPLRIKTAIEKKACNGLLLKVIVFVLIPSMRHS
;
A
#
# COMPACT_ATOMS: atom_id res chain seq x y z
N MET A 1 -8.60 28.42 7.27
CA MET A 1 -8.24 29.26 6.11
C MET A 1 -7.03 28.72 5.34
N MET A 2 -6.25 27.79 5.88
CA MET A 2 -5.13 27.12 5.15
C MET A 2 -5.54 25.96 4.24
N THR A 3 -6.67 25.31 4.52
CA THR A 3 -7.16 24.14 3.77
C THR A 3 -7.63 24.41 2.35
N HIS A 4 -7.96 25.65 2.00
CA HIS A 4 -8.41 26.01 0.63
C HIS A 4 -7.26 26.26 -0.38
N ILE A 5 -6.05 26.53 0.10
CA ILE A 5 -4.92 26.88 -0.78
C ILE A 5 -4.26 25.59 -1.35
N CYS A 6 -4.29 24.50 -0.62
CA CYS A 6 -3.72 23.21 -1.06
C CYS A 6 -4.51 22.60 -2.24
N ALA A 7 -5.84 22.75 -2.23
CA ALA A 7 -6.71 22.18 -3.26
C ALA A 7 -6.61 22.89 -4.64
N ILE A 8 -6.14 24.15 -4.67
CA ILE A 8 -6.06 24.94 -5.91
C ILE A 8 -4.76 24.69 -6.68
N LEU A 9 -3.71 24.17 -6.04
CA LEU A 9 -2.38 23.98 -6.65
C LEU A 9 -2.02 22.52 -6.95
N ALA A 10 -2.80 21.55 -6.49
CA ALA A 10 -2.51 20.14 -6.69
C ALA A 10 -3.37 19.58 -7.83
N VAL A 11 -2.93 19.80 -9.06
CA VAL A 11 -3.58 19.29 -10.30
C VAL A 11 -2.85 18.06 -10.86
N ASN A 12 -1.93 17.49 -10.12
CA ASN A 12 -1.17 16.34 -10.56
C ASN A 12 -2.06 15.09 -10.63
N VAL A 13 -1.80 14.26 -11.63
CA VAL A 13 -2.49 13.00 -11.88
C VAL A 13 -1.45 11.88 -11.79
N GLY A 14 -1.74 10.84 -11.04
CA GLY A 14 -0.91 9.64 -10.97
C GLY A 14 -1.01 8.79 -12.24
N ASP A 15 -0.16 7.79 -12.35
CA ASP A 15 -0.06 6.92 -13.54
C ASP A 15 -1.35 6.17 -13.85
N GLU A 16 -2.17 5.89 -12.84
CA GLU A 16 -3.49 5.27 -12.97
C GLU A 16 -4.63 6.28 -13.21
N GLY A 17 -4.30 7.56 -13.44
CA GLY A 17 -5.27 8.62 -13.71
C GLY A 17 -5.98 9.19 -12.49
N GLY A 18 -5.61 8.76 -11.29
CA GLY A 18 -6.11 9.27 -10.03
C GLY A 18 -5.51 10.63 -9.67
N PHE A 19 -6.21 11.37 -8.81
CA PHE A 19 -5.74 12.66 -8.33
C PHE A 19 -4.55 12.49 -7.38
N ALA A 20 -3.46 13.20 -7.63
CA ALA A 20 -2.22 13.11 -6.84
C ALA A 20 -1.93 14.45 -6.15
N PRO A 21 -2.53 14.71 -4.97
CA PRO A 21 -2.31 15.95 -4.23
C PRO A 21 -0.91 16.01 -3.61
N ASN A 22 -0.42 17.22 -3.39
CA ASN A 22 0.82 17.43 -2.65
C ASN A 22 0.54 17.26 -1.14
N VAL A 23 0.78 16.08 -0.63
CA VAL A 23 0.64 15.73 0.79
C VAL A 23 1.96 15.24 1.34
N SER A 24 2.22 15.52 2.61
CA SER A 24 3.50 15.22 3.26
C SER A 24 3.57 13.82 3.88
N GLY A 25 2.43 13.09 3.92
CA GLY A 25 2.38 11.76 4.51
C GLY A 25 0.99 11.13 4.49
N ALA A 26 0.94 9.89 4.95
CA ALA A 26 -0.29 9.09 4.94
C ALA A 26 -1.38 9.70 5.85
N GLU A 27 -1.03 10.24 7.01
CA GLU A 27 -2.00 10.80 7.96
C GLU A 27 -2.71 12.01 7.39
N GLU A 28 -1.97 12.95 6.76
CA GLU A 28 -2.55 14.10 6.07
C GLU A 28 -3.51 13.67 4.96
N SER A 29 -3.15 12.62 4.20
CA SER A 29 -4.00 12.05 3.15
C SER A 29 -5.30 11.47 3.72
N LEU A 30 -5.22 10.75 4.83
CA LEU A 30 -6.37 10.14 5.51
C LEU A 30 -7.31 11.20 6.11
N GLU A 31 -6.76 12.27 6.66
CA GLU A 31 -7.54 13.42 7.13
C GLU A 31 -8.29 14.11 6.00
N LEU A 32 -7.61 14.40 4.88
CA LEU A 32 -8.22 15.01 3.70
C LEU A 32 -9.35 14.14 3.12
N LEU A 33 -9.16 12.83 2.99
CA LEU A 33 -10.18 11.91 2.52
C LEU A 33 -11.37 11.86 3.47
N THR A 34 -11.12 11.79 4.77
CA THR A 34 -12.18 11.77 5.79
C THR A 34 -13.00 13.06 5.76
N GLU A 35 -12.34 14.21 5.62
CA GLU A 35 -13.03 15.50 5.48
C GLU A 35 -13.85 15.58 4.19
N ALA A 36 -13.32 15.07 3.08
CA ALA A 36 -14.02 15.01 1.80
C ALA A 36 -15.29 14.14 1.87
N ILE A 37 -15.19 12.94 2.48
CA ILE A 37 -16.32 12.05 2.72
C ILE A 37 -17.40 12.74 3.54
N LYS A 38 -17.00 13.43 4.61
CA LYS A 38 -17.91 14.18 5.47
C LYS A 38 -18.58 15.34 4.75
N LYS A 39 -17.83 16.14 3.99
CA LYS A 39 -18.36 17.26 3.19
C LYS A 39 -19.35 16.80 2.13
N ALA A 40 -19.12 15.62 1.55
CA ALA A 40 -20.02 15.02 0.57
C ALA A 40 -21.30 14.41 1.19
N GLY A 41 -21.40 14.33 2.52
CA GLY A 41 -22.55 13.74 3.21
C GLY A 41 -22.60 12.19 3.19
N TYR A 42 -21.43 11.56 3.01
CA TYR A 42 -21.31 10.08 2.93
C TYR A 42 -20.63 9.48 4.17
N GLU A 43 -20.55 10.20 5.26
CA GLU A 43 -20.00 9.70 6.52
C GLU A 43 -20.69 8.39 6.94
N GLY A 44 -19.90 7.39 7.31
CA GLY A 44 -20.37 6.05 7.63
C GLY A 44 -20.74 5.15 6.43
N LYS A 45 -20.97 5.72 5.25
CA LYS A 45 -21.32 4.99 4.02
C LYS A 45 -20.10 4.67 3.15
N VAL A 46 -19.16 5.58 3.04
CA VAL A 46 -17.90 5.40 2.31
C VAL A 46 -16.81 4.99 3.30
N LYS A 47 -16.02 4.01 2.90
CA LYS A 47 -14.86 3.51 3.63
C LYS A 47 -13.59 3.84 2.86
N ILE A 48 -12.44 3.73 3.52
CA ILE A 48 -11.13 3.99 2.93
C ILE A 48 -10.46 2.65 2.67
N ALA A 49 -9.84 2.52 1.51
CA ALA A 49 -8.88 1.48 1.19
C ALA A 49 -7.55 2.12 0.78
N LEU A 50 -6.46 1.49 1.15
CA LEU A 50 -5.11 1.94 0.83
C LEU A 50 -4.46 0.92 -0.10
N ASP A 51 -3.70 1.39 -1.08
CA ASP A 51 -2.66 0.66 -1.76
C ASP A 51 -1.33 1.36 -1.45
N VAL A 52 -0.47 0.66 -0.73
CA VAL A 52 0.76 1.26 -0.18
C VAL A 52 1.96 1.00 -1.07
N ALA A 53 1.95 -0.11 -1.83
CA ALA A 53 3.06 -0.54 -2.69
C ALA A 53 4.42 -0.50 -1.96
N SER A 54 4.48 -1.07 -0.75
CA SER A 54 5.59 -0.86 0.20
C SER A 54 6.94 -1.38 -0.27
N SER A 55 6.97 -2.23 -1.31
CA SER A 55 8.23 -2.66 -1.94
C SER A 55 9.02 -1.49 -2.53
N GLU A 56 8.34 -0.38 -2.91
CA GLU A 56 9.00 0.80 -3.47
C GLU A 56 9.91 1.53 -2.47
N PHE A 57 9.64 1.40 -1.18
CA PHE A 57 10.42 2.06 -0.13
C PHE A 57 11.06 1.09 0.87
N TYR A 58 11.13 -0.20 0.52
CA TYR A 58 11.85 -1.20 1.29
C TYR A 58 13.33 -1.25 0.89
N LYS A 59 14.22 -1.16 1.87
CA LYS A 59 15.67 -1.17 1.64
C LYS A 59 16.40 -1.72 2.87
N ASP A 60 17.35 -2.62 2.63
CA ASP A 60 18.21 -3.19 3.67
C ASP A 60 17.44 -3.76 4.88
N GLY A 61 16.28 -4.38 4.65
CA GLY A 61 15.46 -4.98 5.71
C GLY A 61 14.57 -3.98 6.46
N LYS A 62 14.45 -2.75 5.99
CA LYS A 62 13.68 -1.67 6.62
C LYS A 62 12.88 -0.86 5.61
N TYR A 63 11.98 -0.06 6.10
CA TYR A 63 11.08 0.80 5.33
C TYR A 63 11.46 2.26 5.51
N ASP A 64 11.78 2.92 4.40
CA ASP A 64 12.14 4.33 4.34
C ASP A 64 10.91 5.18 4.01
N LEU A 65 10.26 5.75 5.01
CA LEU A 65 9.05 6.57 4.79
C LEU A 65 9.36 7.94 4.14
N ASP A 66 10.64 8.29 4.00
CA ASP A 66 11.11 9.51 3.32
C ASP A 66 11.87 9.18 2.01
N PHE A 67 11.57 8.05 1.38
CA PHE A 67 12.29 7.47 0.24
C PHE A 67 12.40 8.39 -0.99
N LYS A 68 11.49 9.37 -1.13
CA LYS A 68 11.54 10.38 -2.19
C LYS A 68 12.60 11.44 -1.95
N ASN A 69 13.11 11.54 -0.72
CA ASN A 69 14.19 12.45 -0.36
C ASN A 69 15.54 11.76 -0.64
N PRO A 70 16.38 12.27 -1.55
CA PRO A 70 17.68 11.67 -1.85
C PRO A 70 18.65 11.68 -0.65
N ASN A 71 18.34 12.47 0.38
CA ASN A 71 19.10 12.57 1.62
C ASN A 71 18.35 11.91 2.80
N SER A 72 17.48 10.93 2.53
CA SER A 72 16.81 10.19 3.60
C SER A 72 17.83 9.58 4.57
N ASP A 73 17.54 9.71 5.86
CA ASP A 73 18.41 9.26 6.94
C ASP A 73 18.10 7.79 7.31
N PRO A 74 19.02 6.83 7.05
CA PRO A 74 18.80 5.43 7.36
C PRO A 74 18.52 5.13 8.84
N SER A 75 18.94 6.02 9.76
CA SER A 75 18.67 5.86 11.18
C SER A 75 17.17 6.01 11.53
N LYS A 76 16.39 6.60 10.63
CA LYS A 76 14.93 6.80 10.77
C LYS A 76 14.11 5.74 10.08
N TRP A 77 14.73 4.81 9.36
CA TRP A 77 14.03 3.73 8.70
C TRP A 77 13.47 2.76 9.73
N ILE A 78 12.24 2.33 9.50
CA ILE A 78 11.49 1.51 10.44
C ILE A 78 11.46 0.04 10.01
N THR A 79 11.29 -0.84 10.97
CA THR A 79 11.10 -2.28 10.76
C THR A 79 9.69 -2.59 10.28
N GLY A 80 9.46 -3.79 9.71
CA GLY A 80 8.12 -4.25 9.34
C GLY A 80 7.15 -4.26 10.53
N LYS A 81 7.64 -4.54 11.74
CA LYS A 81 6.81 -4.48 12.94
C LYS A 81 6.36 -3.06 13.28
N GLU A 82 7.28 -2.10 13.25
CA GLU A 82 6.96 -0.69 13.49
C GLU A 82 6.01 -0.14 12.42
N LEU A 83 6.16 -0.58 11.16
CA LEU A 83 5.24 -0.22 10.09
C LEU A 83 3.85 -0.83 10.31
N ALA A 84 3.78 -2.09 10.79
CA ALA A 84 2.52 -2.72 11.18
C ALA A 84 1.82 -1.95 12.30
N ASP A 85 2.56 -1.54 13.34
CA ASP A 85 2.03 -0.77 14.46
C ASP A 85 1.48 0.60 13.96
N LEU A 86 2.14 1.23 13.00
CA LEU A 86 1.68 2.46 12.35
C LEU A 86 0.33 2.24 11.64
N TYR A 87 0.20 1.19 10.83
CA TYR A 87 -1.06 0.85 10.16
C TYR A 87 -2.19 0.52 11.13
N LEU A 88 -1.89 -0.21 12.22
CA LEU A 88 -2.89 -0.48 13.26
C LEU A 88 -3.40 0.81 13.90
N GLY A 89 -2.53 1.81 14.06
CA GLY A 89 -2.91 3.16 14.47
C GLY A 89 -3.87 3.82 13.49
N TYR A 90 -3.60 3.73 12.19
CA TYR A 90 -4.49 4.28 11.16
C TYR A 90 -5.84 3.57 11.11
N ILE A 91 -5.87 2.22 11.18
CA ILE A 91 -7.11 1.44 11.21
C ILE A 91 -7.99 1.83 12.40
N LYS A 92 -7.39 2.13 13.55
CA LYS A 92 -8.11 2.55 14.75
C LYS A 92 -8.73 3.94 14.61
N ASN A 93 -8.06 4.86 13.92
CA ASN A 93 -8.42 6.27 13.87
C ASN A 93 -9.26 6.63 12.64
N TYR A 94 -9.19 5.86 11.56
CA TYR A 94 -9.84 6.13 10.29
C TYR A 94 -10.68 4.93 9.82
N PRO A 95 -11.72 5.14 9.00
CA PRO A 95 -12.62 4.08 8.54
C PRO A 95 -11.98 3.21 7.45
N ILE A 96 -10.77 2.70 7.69
CA ILE A 96 -10.02 1.84 6.78
C ILE A 96 -10.55 0.41 6.87
N VAL A 97 -10.83 -0.21 5.72
CA VAL A 97 -11.36 -1.58 5.62
C VAL A 97 -10.50 -2.50 4.78
N SER A 98 -9.53 -1.97 4.05
CA SER A 98 -8.62 -2.75 3.21
C SER A 98 -7.28 -2.05 3.08
N ILE A 99 -6.19 -2.82 3.12
CA ILE A 99 -4.85 -2.36 2.78
C ILE A 99 -4.24 -3.37 1.81
N GLU A 100 -3.78 -2.86 0.67
CA GLU A 100 -3.05 -3.59 -0.36
C GLU A 100 -1.56 -3.32 -0.22
N ASP A 101 -0.75 -4.36 -0.40
CA ASP A 101 0.70 -4.37 -0.34
C ASP A 101 1.32 -3.56 0.82
N PRO A 102 0.92 -3.87 2.08
CA PRO A 102 1.39 -3.14 3.26
C PRO A 102 2.88 -3.32 3.55
N PHE A 103 3.53 -4.36 3.00
CA PHE A 103 4.94 -4.67 3.20
C PHE A 103 5.62 -5.08 1.91
N ASP A 104 6.96 -5.13 1.94
CA ASP A 104 7.75 -5.69 0.84
C ASP A 104 7.29 -7.10 0.48
N GLN A 105 7.34 -7.43 -0.80
CA GLN A 105 6.87 -8.69 -1.36
C GLN A 105 7.52 -9.94 -0.75
N ASP A 106 8.67 -9.80 -0.10
CA ASP A 106 9.40 -10.92 0.51
C ASP A 106 9.48 -10.85 2.04
N ASP A 107 8.89 -9.83 2.67
CA ASP A 107 8.77 -9.70 4.13
C ASP A 107 7.57 -10.52 4.69
N TRP A 108 7.60 -11.83 4.43
CA TRP A 108 6.54 -12.76 4.78
C TRP A 108 6.13 -12.74 6.26
N ASP A 109 7.06 -12.41 7.15
CA ASP A 109 6.82 -12.40 8.57
C ASP A 109 5.99 -11.18 8.98
N ALA A 110 6.28 -10.00 8.43
CA ALA A 110 5.47 -8.80 8.62
C ALA A 110 4.05 -8.99 8.07
N TRP A 111 3.91 -9.55 6.86
CA TRP A 111 2.62 -9.87 6.26
C TRP A 111 1.78 -10.79 7.15
N THR A 112 2.37 -11.91 7.60
CA THR A 112 1.67 -12.90 8.43
C THR A 112 1.22 -12.30 9.75
N HIS A 113 2.11 -11.55 10.39
CA HIS A 113 1.81 -10.88 11.66
C HIS A 113 0.67 -9.87 11.50
N PHE A 114 0.77 -8.99 10.52
CA PHE A 114 -0.21 -7.93 10.32
C PHE A 114 -1.58 -8.45 9.88
N THR A 115 -1.63 -9.42 8.98
CA THR A 115 -2.90 -10.05 8.56
C THR A 115 -3.65 -10.65 9.73
N LYS A 116 -2.93 -11.23 10.70
CA LYS A 116 -3.53 -11.79 11.91
C LYS A 116 -4.09 -10.71 12.84
N GLU A 117 -3.40 -9.58 12.98
CA GLU A 117 -3.73 -8.56 13.99
C GLU A 117 -4.68 -7.47 13.45
N SER A 118 -4.68 -7.21 12.13
CA SER A 118 -5.37 -6.06 11.53
C SER A 118 -6.90 -6.13 11.59
N GLY A 119 -7.47 -7.34 11.51
CA GLY A 119 -8.93 -7.53 11.49
C GLY A 119 -9.65 -6.98 10.25
N ILE A 120 -8.92 -6.55 9.22
CA ILE A 120 -9.44 -6.01 7.96
C ILE A 120 -8.98 -6.84 6.76
N GLN A 121 -9.38 -6.43 5.55
CA GLN A 121 -8.88 -7.04 4.33
C GLN A 121 -7.43 -6.62 4.08
N ILE A 122 -6.56 -7.60 3.85
CA ILE A 122 -5.16 -7.42 3.45
C ILE A 122 -4.99 -8.08 2.09
N VAL A 123 -4.70 -7.27 1.08
CA VAL A 123 -4.63 -7.68 -0.32
C VAL A 123 -3.16 -7.83 -0.74
N GLY A 124 -2.85 -8.95 -1.37
CA GLY A 124 -1.54 -9.19 -1.98
C GLY A 124 -1.61 -9.06 -3.49
N ASP A 125 -1.00 -7.99 -4.04
CA ASP A 125 -0.67 -7.83 -5.46
C ASP A 125 0.80 -8.19 -5.67
N ASP A 126 1.74 -7.37 -5.23
CA ASP A 126 3.18 -7.61 -5.33
C ASP A 126 3.62 -8.86 -4.55
N LEU A 127 2.97 -9.15 -3.43
CA LEU A 127 3.21 -10.36 -2.66
C LEU A 127 3.07 -11.62 -3.51
N THR A 128 2.06 -11.68 -4.34
CA THR A 128 1.68 -12.89 -5.07
C THR A 128 2.04 -12.84 -6.55
N VAL A 129 2.05 -11.65 -7.16
CA VAL A 129 2.25 -11.37 -8.60
C VAL A 129 1.49 -12.34 -9.51
N THR A 130 0.29 -12.78 -9.09
CA THR A 130 -0.51 -13.81 -9.77
C THR A 130 0.25 -15.13 -10.00
N ASN A 131 1.34 -15.37 -9.27
CA ASN A 131 2.18 -16.57 -9.40
C ASN A 131 1.63 -17.70 -8.49
N PRO A 132 1.28 -18.87 -9.05
CA PRO A 132 0.71 -19.98 -8.27
C PRO A 132 1.58 -20.44 -7.10
N LEU A 133 2.91 -20.37 -7.21
CA LEU A 133 3.81 -20.78 -6.13
C LEU A 133 3.79 -19.76 -4.98
N ARG A 134 3.80 -18.47 -5.31
CA ARG A 134 3.71 -17.41 -4.28
C ARG A 134 2.32 -17.41 -3.62
N ILE A 135 1.25 -17.62 -4.40
CA ILE A 135 -0.11 -17.75 -3.87
C ILE A 135 -0.19 -18.92 -2.88
N LYS A 136 0.39 -20.08 -3.23
CA LYS A 136 0.46 -21.23 -2.32
C LYS A 136 1.18 -20.88 -1.02
N THR A 137 2.33 -20.21 -1.10
CA THR A 137 3.09 -19.75 0.06
C THR A 137 2.27 -18.77 0.91
N ALA A 138 1.57 -17.83 0.28
CA ALA A 138 0.71 -16.86 0.97
C ALA A 138 -0.42 -17.55 1.75
N ILE A 139 -1.03 -18.59 1.18
CA ILE A 139 -2.07 -19.39 1.85
C ILE A 139 -1.47 -20.16 3.04
N GLU A 140 -0.35 -20.85 2.86
CA GLU A 140 0.32 -21.64 3.90
C GLU A 140 0.73 -20.77 5.09
N LYS A 141 1.25 -19.58 4.81
CA LYS A 141 1.68 -18.60 5.84
C LYS A 141 0.53 -17.74 6.36
N LYS A 142 -0.65 -17.77 5.72
CA LYS A 142 -1.75 -16.85 6.01
C LYS A 142 -1.31 -15.38 5.91
N ALA A 143 -0.49 -15.08 4.90
CA ALA A 143 0.16 -13.80 4.76
C ALA A 143 -0.78 -12.69 4.24
N CYS A 144 -1.85 -13.06 3.55
CA CYS A 144 -2.92 -12.14 3.13
C CYS A 144 -4.27 -12.87 3.17
N ASN A 145 -5.36 -12.12 3.10
CA ASN A 145 -6.74 -12.66 3.05
C ASN A 145 -7.52 -12.18 1.83
N GLY A 146 -6.88 -11.39 0.95
CA GLY A 146 -7.32 -10.96 -0.36
C GLY A 146 -6.24 -11.21 -1.41
N LEU A 147 -6.63 -11.64 -2.60
CA LEU A 147 -5.76 -11.84 -3.76
C LEU A 147 -6.14 -10.85 -4.84
N LEU A 148 -5.19 -10.06 -5.31
CA LEU A 148 -5.34 -9.32 -6.56
C LEU A 148 -4.87 -10.21 -7.71
N LEU A 149 -5.83 -10.62 -8.54
CA LEU A 149 -5.57 -11.51 -9.68
C LEU A 149 -5.53 -10.69 -10.97
N LYS A 150 -4.38 -10.67 -11.64
CA LYS A 150 -4.20 -10.01 -12.93
C LYS A 150 -4.18 -11.04 -14.05
N VAL A 151 -4.83 -10.72 -15.19
CA VAL A 151 -4.70 -11.55 -16.41
C VAL A 151 -3.33 -11.28 -17.02
N ILE A 152 -2.44 -12.27 -16.94
CA ILE A 152 -1.09 -12.19 -17.51
C ILE A 152 -1.10 -12.91 -18.86
N VAL A 153 -0.82 -12.17 -19.94
CA VAL A 153 -0.61 -12.76 -21.27
C VAL A 153 0.85 -13.12 -21.43
N PHE A 154 1.17 -14.42 -21.38
CA PHE A 154 2.50 -14.89 -21.70
C PHE A 154 2.65 -15.00 -23.23
N VAL A 155 3.45 -14.12 -23.82
CA VAL A 155 3.91 -14.29 -25.20
C VAL A 155 5.12 -15.21 -25.19
N LEU A 156 4.92 -16.49 -25.54
CA LEU A 156 6.02 -17.40 -25.82
C LEU A 156 6.66 -16.97 -27.14
N ILE A 157 7.80 -16.32 -27.09
CA ILE A 157 8.64 -16.10 -28.26
C ILE A 157 9.44 -17.41 -28.45
N PRO A 158 9.20 -18.19 -29.53
CA PRO A 158 10.04 -19.37 -29.81
C PRO A 158 11.47 -18.87 -30.03
N SER A 159 12.41 -19.33 -29.24
CA SER A 159 13.82 -19.08 -29.52
C SER A 159 14.16 -19.73 -30.87
N MET A 160 14.33 -18.92 -31.90
CA MET A 160 14.95 -19.39 -33.14
C MET A 160 16.38 -19.80 -32.78
N ARG A 161 16.62 -21.10 -32.63
CA ARG A 161 17.97 -21.63 -32.65
C ARG A 161 18.47 -21.47 -34.09
N HIS A 162 19.46 -20.61 -34.27
CA HIS A 162 20.27 -20.60 -35.49
C HIS A 162 21.10 -21.88 -35.46
N SER A 163 20.81 -22.76 -36.43
CA SER A 163 21.64 -23.89 -36.80
C SER A 163 22.79 -23.44 -37.70
#